data_7e34b14d9f5af66445c1a6bd18fbb18b
#
_entry.id   7e34b14d9f5af66445c1a6bd18fbb18b
#
_cell.length_a   1.000
_cell.length_b   1.000
_cell.length_c   1.000
_cell.angle_alpha   90.00
_cell.angle_beta   90.00
_cell.angle_gamma   90.00
#
_symmetry.space_group_name_H-M   'P 1'
#
loop_
_entity.id
_entity.type
_entity.pdbx_description
1 polymer ?
#
loop_
_entity_poly.entity_id
_entity_poly.type
_entity_poly.pdbx_seq_one_letter_code
_entity_poly.pdbx_strand_id
1 'polypeptide(L)'
;NGFAWPKAFFTENSRKVLVNVSYNEESLNQRISQLSCLQTEQTPAENAKPEFDGNQYVIKPEVYGNAVDKERLTEQVKVHITEFQPQLDMVETKCYAKPKYVEDSKEVQEACDAMNKYVNASITYPMNEPVVVDKALISQWLQVDGEMKVSLNTEAMKQWFTAFGDKYDTQGTTRTFTTPAGKSATVTGGTYGWSIDEDTELVNLQNSILNGEVVTREPAYYAGGTAAAHSGQDWGNTYAEVDMSAQHMWYVQNGQVVLETDVVTGEPIPSKITPEGVYSLMWKQPNSV
;
A
#
# COMPACT_ATOMS: atom_id res chain seq x y z
N ASN A 1 72.06 32.76 33.71
CA ASN A 1 72.01 32.37 35.12
C ASN A 1 72.66 31.04 35.34
N GLY A 2 74.03 31.02 35.57
CA GLY A 2 74.83 29.81 35.75
C GLY A 2 74.54 28.99 37.01
N PHE A 3 73.66 29.43 37.87
CA PHE A 3 73.29 28.75 39.12
C PHE A 3 71.97 27.93 39.03
N ALA A 4 71.23 28.00 37.95
CA ALA A 4 70.02 27.24 37.79
C ALA A 4 70.21 25.85 37.15
N TRP A 5 71.40 25.58 36.67
CA TRP A 5 71.80 24.37 36.00
C TRP A 5 71.69 23.09 36.85
N PRO A 6 72.10 23.06 38.11
CA PRO A 6 72.00 21.83 38.91
C PRO A 6 70.54 21.48 39.28
N LYS A 7 69.67 22.48 39.39
CA LYS A 7 68.22 22.20 39.67
C LYS A 7 67.51 21.52 38.50
N ALA A 8 67.97 21.78 37.27
CA ALA A 8 67.39 21.13 36.08
C ALA A 8 67.67 19.64 36.00
N PHE A 9 68.72 19.16 36.72
CA PHE A 9 69.06 17.73 36.78
C PHE A 9 68.19 16.91 37.74
N PHE A 10 67.51 17.61 38.68
CA PHE A 10 66.66 16.96 39.71
C PHE A 10 65.20 17.28 39.61
N THR A 11 64.79 18.01 38.55
CA THR A 11 63.38 18.29 38.28
C THR A 11 63.01 17.73 36.90
N GLU A 12 61.95 16.96 36.84
CA GLU A 12 61.35 16.57 35.56
C GLU A 12 60.87 17.81 34.81
N ASN A 13 61.69 18.25 33.86
CA ASN A 13 61.32 19.35 32.96
C ASN A 13 60.58 18.78 31.75
N SER A 14 59.27 18.55 31.86
CA SER A 14 58.44 18.27 30.69
C SER A 14 58.13 19.59 29.96
N ARG A 15 58.65 19.74 28.77
CA ARG A 15 58.28 20.85 27.88
C ARG A 15 57.26 20.31 26.85
N LYS A 16 56.03 20.83 26.85
CA LYS A 16 55.13 20.59 25.74
C LYS A 16 55.62 21.35 24.52
N VAL A 17 56.10 20.64 23.54
CA VAL A 17 56.40 21.20 22.21
C VAL A 17 55.08 21.22 21.47
N LEU A 18 54.55 22.38 21.12
CA LEU A 18 53.43 22.51 20.21
C LEU A 18 53.97 22.24 18.79
N VAL A 19 53.67 21.09 18.26
CA VAL A 19 53.97 20.76 16.88
C VAL A 19 52.78 21.16 16.05
N ASN A 20 52.98 22.08 15.11
CA ASN A 20 51.96 22.44 14.13
C ASN A 20 52.17 21.54 12.89
N VAL A 21 51.22 20.66 12.63
CA VAL A 21 51.22 19.78 11.46
C VAL A 21 50.46 20.44 10.34
N SER A 22 51.09 20.58 9.18
CA SER A 22 50.45 21.02 7.96
C SER A 22 50.59 19.95 6.87
N TYR A 23 49.56 19.70 6.11
CA TYR A 23 49.56 18.77 4.99
C TYR A 23 48.71 19.32 3.85
N ASN A 24 48.98 18.85 2.63
CA ASN A 24 48.16 19.18 1.47
C ASN A 24 46.90 18.31 1.46
N GLU A 25 45.74 18.94 1.64
CA GLU A 25 44.43 18.24 1.74
C GLU A 25 44.09 17.47 0.46
N GLU A 26 44.35 18.05 -0.72
CA GLU A 26 44.05 17.41 -2.00
C GLU A 26 44.88 16.10 -2.18
N SER A 27 46.15 16.18 -1.92
CA SER A 27 47.03 15.01 -1.94
C SER A 27 46.65 13.96 -0.92
N LEU A 28 46.24 14.37 0.28
CA LEU A 28 45.72 13.46 1.31
C LEU A 28 44.48 12.72 0.84
N ASN A 29 43.47 13.44 0.36
CA ASN A 29 42.22 12.87 -0.13
C ASN A 29 42.45 11.93 -1.31
N GLN A 30 43.37 12.26 -2.21
CA GLN A 30 43.76 11.40 -3.32
C GLN A 30 44.39 10.09 -2.82
N ARG A 31 45.28 10.15 -1.81
CA ARG A 31 45.88 8.95 -1.21
C ARG A 31 44.85 8.11 -0.45
N ILE A 32 43.94 8.74 0.29
CA ILE A 32 42.86 8.04 0.98
C ILE A 32 42.00 7.29 -0.04
N SER A 33 41.64 7.92 -1.16
CA SER A 33 40.84 7.26 -2.20
C SER A 33 41.48 6.04 -2.85
N GLN A 34 42.78 5.89 -2.73
CA GLN A 34 43.57 4.76 -3.26
C GLN A 34 43.82 3.64 -2.24
N LEU A 35 43.30 3.79 -1.01
CA LEU A 35 43.42 2.73 -0.01
C LEU A 35 42.75 1.44 -0.45
N SER A 36 43.38 0.30 -0.22
CA SER A 36 42.86 -1.01 -0.63
C SER A 36 41.47 -1.30 -0.08
N CYS A 37 41.16 -0.87 1.13
CA CYS A 37 39.83 -1.02 1.75
C CYS A 37 38.73 -0.29 1.00
N LEU A 38 39.03 0.74 0.19
CA LEU A 38 38.06 1.46 -0.66
C LEU A 38 38.03 0.92 -2.10
N GLN A 39 38.95 0.02 -2.47
CA GLN A 39 39.05 -0.55 -3.82
C GLN A 39 38.51 -1.99 -3.89
N THR A 40 38.26 -2.63 -2.75
CA THR A 40 37.68 -3.97 -2.68
C THR A 40 36.14 -3.87 -2.75
N GLU A 41 35.51 -4.95 -3.21
CA GLU A 41 34.08 -5.07 -3.17
C GLU A 41 33.56 -4.91 -1.75
N GLN A 42 32.59 -4.02 -1.57
CA GLN A 42 32.04 -3.66 -0.27
C GLN A 42 30.60 -4.16 -0.17
N THR A 43 30.29 -4.80 0.94
CA THR A 43 28.93 -5.15 1.33
C THR A 43 28.39 -4.00 2.18
N PRO A 44 27.28 -3.32 1.78
CA PRO A 44 26.70 -2.26 2.59
C PRO A 44 26.12 -2.80 3.90
N ALA A 45 26.03 -1.94 4.90
CA ALA A 45 25.27 -2.24 6.10
C ALA A 45 23.79 -2.16 5.79
N GLU A 46 22.99 -3.14 6.26
CA GLU A 46 21.55 -3.14 6.15
C GLU A 46 20.90 -3.09 7.54
N ASN A 47 19.83 -2.34 7.67
CA ASN A 47 19.07 -2.28 8.91
C ASN A 47 18.28 -3.57 9.12
N ALA A 48 18.10 -3.95 10.38
CA ALA A 48 17.05 -4.89 10.75
C ALA A 48 15.69 -4.33 10.35
N LYS A 49 14.78 -5.18 9.91
CA LYS A 49 13.44 -4.77 9.43
C LYS A 49 12.42 -5.90 9.58
N PRO A 50 11.13 -5.56 9.72
CA PRO A 50 10.05 -6.55 9.61
C PRO A 50 10.00 -7.17 8.20
N GLU A 51 9.86 -8.48 8.12
CA GLU A 51 9.69 -9.25 6.89
C GLU A 51 8.55 -10.25 7.07
N PHE A 52 7.65 -10.37 6.08
CA PHE A 52 6.53 -11.30 6.14
C PHE A 52 6.97 -12.70 5.75
N ASP A 53 6.81 -13.68 6.62
CA ASP A 53 7.22 -15.08 6.39
C ASP A 53 6.17 -15.94 5.69
N GLY A 54 5.02 -15.34 5.31
CA GLY A 54 3.86 -16.02 4.76
C GLY A 54 2.73 -16.24 5.78
N ASN A 55 2.99 -16.03 7.05
CA ASN A 55 2.02 -16.17 8.13
C ASN A 55 2.00 -14.97 9.07
N GLN A 56 3.16 -14.42 9.39
CA GLN A 56 3.34 -13.29 10.29
C GLN A 56 4.58 -12.47 9.88
N TYR A 57 4.73 -11.29 10.45
CA TYR A 57 5.96 -10.53 10.35
C TYR A 57 6.97 -11.02 11.39
N VAL A 58 8.20 -11.27 10.94
CA VAL A 58 9.35 -11.59 11.77
C VAL A 58 10.42 -10.53 11.55
N ILE A 59 11.29 -10.31 12.54
CA ILE A 59 12.38 -9.38 12.37
C ILE A 59 13.50 -10.08 11.59
N LYS A 60 13.82 -9.56 10.40
CA LYS A 60 15.03 -9.92 9.69
C LYS A 60 16.19 -9.16 10.32
N PRO A 61 17.22 -9.85 10.85
CA PRO A 61 18.35 -9.20 11.49
C PRO A 61 19.11 -8.26 10.55
N GLU A 62 19.80 -7.32 11.13
CA GLU A 62 20.68 -6.40 10.43
C GLU A 62 21.90 -7.11 9.83
N VAL A 63 22.51 -6.47 8.82
CA VAL A 63 23.78 -6.87 8.24
C VAL A 63 24.80 -5.76 8.47
N TYR A 64 25.88 -6.04 9.16
CA TYR A 64 26.93 -5.05 9.42
C TYR A 64 27.81 -4.74 8.20
N GLY A 65 27.93 -5.64 7.25
CA GLY A 65 28.70 -5.40 6.05
C GLY A 65 30.17 -5.04 6.31
N ASN A 66 30.87 -4.58 5.27
CA ASN A 66 32.23 -4.08 5.33
C ASN A 66 32.43 -2.76 4.58
N ALA A 67 31.33 -2.07 4.27
CA ALA A 67 31.38 -0.78 3.60
C ALA A 67 32.06 0.27 4.49
N VAL A 68 33.04 0.97 3.93
CA VAL A 68 33.81 1.98 4.63
C VAL A 68 33.08 3.32 4.56
N ASP A 69 32.86 3.93 5.73
CA ASP A 69 32.45 5.34 5.84
C ASP A 69 33.66 6.22 5.48
N LYS A 70 33.69 6.68 4.23
CA LYS A 70 34.79 7.46 3.69
C LYS A 70 34.98 8.81 4.40
N GLU A 71 33.91 9.45 4.83
CA GLU A 71 33.97 10.72 5.55
C GLU A 71 34.60 10.50 6.91
N ARG A 72 34.11 9.51 7.63
CA ARG A 72 34.66 9.12 8.94
C ARG A 72 36.10 8.67 8.85
N LEU A 73 36.46 7.86 7.87
CA LEU A 73 37.86 7.45 7.63
C LEU A 73 38.75 8.65 7.38
N THR A 74 38.31 9.58 6.52
CA THR A 74 39.07 10.82 6.21
C THR A 74 39.31 11.67 7.47
N GLU A 75 38.26 11.85 8.28
CA GLU A 75 38.34 12.57 9.55
C GLU A 75 39.37 11.90 10.50
N GLN A 76 39.27 10.59 10.69
CA GLN A 76 40.17 9.84 11.59
C GLN A 76 41.60 9.83 11.10
N VAL A 77 41.84 9.73 9.80
CA VAL A 77 43.16 9.85 9.22
C VAL A 77 43.79 11.23 9.52
N LYS A 78 43.03 12.32 9.38
CA LYS A 78 43.46 13.67 9.72
C LYS A 78 43.85 13.80 11.21
N VAL A 79 43.02 13.24 12.10
CA VAL A 79 43.33 13.20 13.55
C VAL A 79 44.61 12.45 13.83
N HIS A 80 44.79 11.23 13.27
CA HIS A 80 45.97 10.41 13.48
C HIS A 80 47.27 11.08 12.96
N ILE A 81 47.18 11.80 11.82
CA ILE A 81 48.34 12.57 11.29
C ILE A 81 48.72 13.71 12.29
N THR A 82 47.73 14.43 12.82
CA THR A 82 48.03 15.55 13.75
C THR A 82 48.51 15.09 15.11
N GLU A 83 48.13 13.88 15.52
CA GLU A 83 48.55 13.27 16.79
C GLU A 83 49.79 12.37 16.65
N PHE A 84 50.38 12.28 15.45
CA PHE A 84 51.53 11.41 15.13
C PHE A 84 51.27 9.92 15.44
N GLN A 85 50.05 9.48 15.29
CA GLN A 85 49.70 8.06 15.46
C GLN A 85 50.04 7.28 14.19
N PRO A 86 50.91 6.26 14.26
CA PRO A 86 51.43 5.56 13.06
C PRO A 86 50.43 4.55 12.46
N GLN A 87 49.38 4.19 13.20
CA GLN A 87 48.42 3.19 12.83
C GLN A 87 47.00 3.67 13.17
N LEU A 88 46.03 3.35 12.30
CA LEU A 88 44.62 3.60 12.50
C LEU A 88 43.88 2.27 12.49
N ASP A 89 43.26 1.90 13.61
CA ASP A 89 42.33 0.78 13.66
C ASP A 89 40.93 1.26 13.22
N MET A 90 40.49 0.74 12.07
CA MET A 90 39.21 1.15 11.48
C MET A 90 38.01 0.66 12.28
N VAL A 91 38.13 -0.40 13.08
CA VAL A 91 37.08 -0.92 13.95
C VAL A 91 36.92 -0.03 15.17
N GLU A 92 38.01 0.25 15.88
CA GLU A 92 38.02 1.11 17.06
C GLU A 92 37.59 2.54 16.74
N THR A 93 38.03 3.07 15.60
CA THR A 93 37.70 4.41 15.13
C THR A 93 36.32 4.50 14.44
N LYS A 94 35.61 3.37 14.33
CA LYS A 94 34.25 3.28 13.75
C LYS A 94 34.20 3.78 12.30
N CYS A 95 35.18 3.40 11.48
CA CYS A 95 35.25 3.77 10.07
C CYS A 95 34.42 2.89 9.14
N TYR A 96 33.74 1.88 9.64
CA TYR A 96 32.76 1.08 8.87
C TYR A 96 31.35 1.62 9.05
N ALA A 97 30.59 1.65 7.96
CA ALA A 97 29.16 1.94 8.02
C ALA A 97 28.46 0.93 8.95
N LYS A 98 27.56 1.43 9.76
CA LYS A 98 26.79 0.60 10.69
C LYS A 98 25.31 0.69 10.37
N PRO A 99 24.55 -0.38 10.61
CA PRO A 99 23.08 -0.30 10.60
C PRO A 99 22.61 0.77 11.59
N LYS A 100 21.62 1.54 11.18
CA LYS A 100 20.92 2.50 12.06
C LYS A 100 20.04 1.76 13.05
N TYR A 101 19.43 0.68 12.58
CA TYR A 101 18.51 -0.16 13.36
C TYR A 101 19.03 -1.59 13.40
N VAL A 102 19.04 -2.15 14.60
CA VAL A 102 19.43 -3.54 14.89
C VAL A 102 18.19 -4.31 15.37
N GLU A 103 18.27 -5.64 15.44
CA GLU A 103 17.18 -6.52 15.85
C GLU A 103 16.53 -6.10 17.18
N ASP A 104 17.34 -5.66 18.15
CA ASP A 104 16.87 -5.19 19.47
C ASP A 104 16.39 -3.74 19.48
N SER A 105 16.39 -3.03 18.35
CA SER A 105 15.92 -1.65 18.28
C SER A 105 14.42 -1.60 18.57
N LYS A 106 14.04 -0.70 19.47
CA LYS A 106 12.63 -0.52 19.89
C LYS A 106 11.73 -0.23 18.69
N GLU A 107 12.20 0.61 17.77
CA GLU A 107 11.47 1.00 16.56
C GLU A 107 11.17 -0.18 15.64
N VAL A 108 12.12 -1.11 15.50
CA VAL A 108 11.94 -2.33 14.69
C VAL A 108 10.93 -3.25 15.34
N GLN A 109 11.00 -3.42 16.66
CA GLN A 109 10.06 -4.25 17.41
C GLN A 109 8.65 -3.68 17.36
N GLU A 110 8.49 -2.38 17.60
CA GLU A 110 7.20 -1.69 17.53
C GLU A 110 6.59 -1.77 16.12
N ALA A 111 7.42 -1.63 15.07
CA ALA A 111 6.98 -1.79 13.69
C ALA A 111 6.51 -3.23 13.41
N CYS A 112 7.28 -4.23 13.84
CA CYS A 112 6.93 -5.64 13.68
C CYS A 112 5.62 -5.99 14.40
N ASP A 113 5.45 -5.52 15.64
CA ASP A 113 4.24 -5.74 16.43
C ASP A 113 3.01 -5.07 15.79
N ALA A 114 3.17 -3.84 15.29
CA ALA A 114 2.11 -3.13 14.58
C ALA A 114 1.70 -3.86 13.29
N MET A 115 2.69 -4.29 12.47
CA MET A 115 2.42 -5.03 11.24
C MET A 115 1.74 -6.38 11.54
N ASN A 116 2.14 -7.07 12.62
CA ASN A 116 1.50 -8.30 13.06
C ASN A 116 0.05 -8.08 13.52
N LYS A 117 -0.21 -6.96 14.21
CA LYS A 117 -1.59 -6.59 14.55
C LYS A 117 -2.43 -6.38 13.27
N TYR A 118 -1.90 -5.70 12.26
CA TYR A 118 -2.61 -5.35 11.04
C TYR A 118 -2.90 -6.57 10.15
N VAL A 119 -1.97 -7.50 9.99
CA VAL A 119 -2.21 -8.73 9.20
C VAL A 119 -3.16 -9.72 9.87
N ASN A 120 -3.47 -9.54 11.15
CA ASN A 120 -4.50 -10.33 11.82
C ASN A 120 -5.92 -9.88 11.49
N ALA A 121 -6.10 -8.74 10.81
CA ALA A 121 -7.39 -8.35 10.28
C ALA A 121 -7.86 -9.33 9.20
N SER A 122 -9.19 -9.53 9.13
CA SER A 122 -9.83 -10.33 8.09
C SER A 122 -11.19 -9.74 7.77
N ILE A 123 -11.33 -9.19 6.59
CA ILE A 123 -12.56 -8.56 6.14
C ILE A 123 -13.14 -9.42 5.02
N THR A 124 -14.36 -9.92 5.21
CA THR A 124 -15.07 -10.72 4.22
C THR A 124 -16.21 -9.90 3.60
N TYR A 125 -16.15 -9.73 2.30
CA TYR A 125 -17.24 -9.14 1.51
C TYR A 125 -18.12 -10.27 0.96
N PRO A 126 -19.43 -10.30 1.32
CA PRO A 126 -20.35 -11.36 0.94
C PRO A 126 -20.87 -11.18 -0.50
N MET A 127 -19.94 -11.16 -1.46
CA MET A 127 -20.27 -11.10 -2.87
C MET A 127 -20.86 -12.45 -3.35
N ASN A 128 -21.13 -12.61 -4.66
CA ASN A 128 -21.63 -13.90 -5.20
C ASN A 128 -20.76 -15.09 -4.76
N GLU A 129 -19.45 -14.88 -4.75
CA GLU A 129 -18.47 -15.69 -4.02
C GLU A 129 -17.81 -14.80 -2.99
N PRO A 130 -17.72 -15.21 -1.72
CA PRO A 130 -17.12 -14.37 -0.69
C PRO A 130 -15.69 -13.95 -1.06
N VAL A 131 -15.42 -12.66 -0.97
CA VAL A 131 -14.08 -12.09 -1.17
C VAL A 131 -13.49 -11.78 0.18
N VAL A 132 -12.36 -12.41 0.48
CA VAL A 132 -11.68 -12.25 1.77
C VAL A 132 -10.42 -11.41 1.59
N VAL A 133 -10.37 -10.28 2.27
CA VAL A 133 -9.15 -9.51 2.49
C VAL A 133 -8.45 -10.14 3.69
N ASP A 134 -7.48 -10.98 3.42
CA ASP A 134 -6.76 -11.77 4.41
C ASP A 134 -5.32 -11.25 4.63
N LYS A 135 -4.60 -11.93 5.53
CA LYS A 135 -3.21 -11.60 5.86
C LYS A 135 -2.27 -11.58 4.63
N ALA A 136 -2.49 -12.45 3.66
CA ALA A 136 -1.65 -12.52 2.48
C ALA A 136 -1.83 -11.29 1.58
N LEU A 137 -3.05 -10.79 1.46
CA LEU A 137 -3.36 -9.57 0.71
C LEU A 137 -2.93 -8.33 1.50
N ILE A 138 -3.23 -8.26 2.80
CA ILE A 138 -2.86 -7.14 3.66
C ILE A 138 -1.33 -6.95 3.70
N SER A 139 -0.56 -8.05 3.75
CA SER A 139 0.90 -7.98 3.76
C SER A 139 1.50 -7.32 2.51
N GLN A 140 0.80 -7.37 1.37
CA GLN A 140 1.22 -6.71 0.13
C GLN A 140 1.01 -5.19 0.16
N TRP A 141 0.15 -4.71 1.04
CA TRP A 141 -0.15 -3.30 1.21
C TRP A 141 0.65 -2.64 2.34
N LEU A 142 1.12 -3.44 3.30
CA LEU A 142 1.92 -2.93 4.41
C LEU A 142 3.33 -2.60 3.97
N GLN A 143 3.80 -1.45 4.40
CA GLN A 143 5.17 -0.98 4.15
C GLN A 143 5.72 -0.27 5.38
N VAL A 144 7.03 -0.26 5.49
CA VAL A 144 7.77 0.44 6.53
C VAL A 144 8.79 1.37 5.87
N ASP A 145 8.88 2.60 6.37
CA ASP A 145 9.84 3.60 5.85
C ASP A 145 11.22 3.50 6.53
N GLY A 146 12.13 4.39 6.12
CA GLY A 146 13.49 4.45 6.68
C GLY A 146 13.55 4.84 8.17
N GLU A 147 12.45 5.27 8.77
CA GLU A 147 12.31 5.60 10.19
C GLU A 147 11.49 4.54 10.95
N MET A 148 11.29 3.36 10.37
CA MET A 148 10.48 2.25 10.90
C MET A 148 9.00 2.61 11.11
N LYS A 149 8.50 3.63 10.42
CA LYS A 149 7.07 3.98 10.49
C LYS A 149 6.27 3.10 9.53
N VAL A 150 5.30 2.38 10.09
CA VAL A 150 4.41 1.50 9.33
C VAL A 150 3.30 2.31 8.67
N SER A 151 2.99 2.00 7.42
CA SER A 151 1.91 2.60 6.65
C SER A 151 1.29 1.59 5.68
N LEU A 152 0.10 1.93 5.17
CA LEU A 152 -0.58 1.19 4.11
C LEU A 152 -0.31 1.87 2.76
N ASN A 153 0.00 1.07 1.75
CA ASN A 153 0.11 1.53 0.36
C ASN A 153 -1.30 1.78 -0.20
N THR A 154 -1.78 3.00 -0.01
CA THR A 154 -3.13 3.43 -0.44
C THR A 154 -3.33 3.28 -1.94
N GLU A 155 -2.29 3.49 -2.75
CA GLU A 155 -2.38 3.34 -4.19
C GLU A 155 -2.62 1.89 -4.62
N ALA A 156 -1.89 0.95 -4.01
CA ALA A 156 -2.11 -0.47 -4.26
C ALA A 156 -3.51 -0.93 -3.81
N MET A 157 -4.02 -0.37 -2.71
CA MET A 157 -5.39 -0.63 -2.25
C MET A 157 -6.44 -0.08 -3.24
N LYS A 158 -6.25 1.12 -3.77
CA LYS A 158 -7.13 1.71 -4.79
C LYS A 158 -7.18 0.86 -6.06
N GLN A 159 -6.02 0.42 -6.55
CA GLN A 159 -5.95 -0.47 -7.71
C GLN A 159 -6.70 -1.79 -7.48
N TRP A 160 -6.63 -2.32 -6.26
CA TRP A 160 -7.39 -3.50 -5.90
C TRP A 160 -8.90 -3.24 -5.91
N PHE A 161 -9.36 -2.07 -5.38
CA PHE A 161 -10.79 -1.71 -5.41
C PHE A 161 -11.30 -1.46 -6.83
N THR A 162 -10.51 -0.84 -7.70
CA THR A 162 -10.88 -0.69 -9.12
C THR A 162 -11.10 -2.06 -9.78
N ALA A 163 -10.21 -3.02 -9.56
CA ALA A 163 -10.40 -4.38 -10.06
C ALA A 163 -11.60 -5.10 -9.39
N PHE A 164 -11.89 -4.78 -8.13
CA PHE A 164 -13.07 -5.29 -7.44
C PHE A 164 -14.36 -4.71 -8.06
N GLY A 165 -14.42 -3.39 -8.31
CA GLY A 165 -15.52 -2.73 -8.99
C GLY A 165 -15.76 -3.29 -10.39
N ASP A 166 -14.71 -3.42 -11.19
CA ASP A 166 -14.77 -4.01 -12.55
C ASP A 166 -15.41 -5.41 -12.54
N LYS A 167 -15.24 -6.15 -11.46
CA LYS A 167 -15.77 -7.52 -11.33
C LYS A 167 -17.21 -7.56 -10.83
N TYR A 168 -17.60 -6.67 -9.92
CA TYR A 168 -18.84 -6.79 -9.17
C TYR A 168 -19.85 -5.68 -9.44
N ASP A 169 -19.46 -4.57 -10.05
CA ASP A 169 -20.38 -3.50 -10.42
C ASP A 169 -21.32 -3.98 -11.52
N THR A 170 -22.60 -3.73 -11.33
CA THR A 170 -23.64 -4.07 -12.31
C THR A 170 -24.32 -2.84 -12.90
N GLN A 171 -24.21 -1.67 -12.26
CA GLN A 171 -24.83 -0.45 -12.76
C GLN A 171 -24.25 -0.07 -14.14
N GLY A 172 -25.12 0.13 -15.11
CA GLY A 172 -24.73 0.52 -16.46
C GLY A 172 -24.10 -0.59 -17.31
N THR A 173 -23.83 -1.77 -16.74
CA THR A 173 -23.18 -2.88 -17.46
C THR A 173 -24.15 -3.62 -18.39
N THR A 174 -23.60 -4.49 -19.25
CA THR A 174 -24.39 -5.39 -20.11
C THR A 174 -24.84 -6.61 -19.32
N ARG A 175 -26.15 -6.85 -19.34
CA ARG A 175 -26.76 -8.02 -18.69
C ARG A 175 -27.40 -8.93 -19.72
N THR A 176 -27.15 -10.23 -19.61
CA THR A 176 -27.77 -11.26 -20.41
C THR A 176 -28.79 -12.02 -19.56
N PHE A 177 -29.99 -12.18 -20.04
CA PHE A 177 -31.08 -12.80 -19.30
C PHE A 177 -32.05 -13.54 -20.22
N THR A 178 -33.00 -14.29 -19.66
CA THR A 178 -34.07 -14.93 -20.41
C THR A 178 -35.36 -14.12 -20.23
N THR A 179 -35.93 -13.68 -21.34
CA THR A 179 -37.20 -12.94 -21.34
C THR A 179 -38.38 -13.82 -20.88
N PRO A 180 -39.49 -13.28 -20.45
CA PRO A 180 -40.71 -14.04 -20.14
C PRO A 180 -41.19 -14.88 -21.32
N ALA A 181 -40.90 -14.47 -22.56
CA ALA A 181 -41.18 -15.24 -23.76
C ALA A 181 -40.22 -16.41 -24.04
N GLY A 182 -39.25 -16.66 -23.12
CA GLY A 182 -38.27 -17.75 -23.24
C GLY A 182 -37.10 -17.49 -24.19
N LYS A 183 -36.91 -16.22 -24.63
CA LYS A 183 -35.82 -15.84 -25.52
C LYS A 183 -34.62 -15.32 -24.71
N SER A 184 -33.40 -15.60 -25.14
CA SER A 184 -32.20 -14.91 -24.61
C SER A 184 -32.17 -13.47 -25.14
N ALA A 185 -31.98 -12.54 -24.24
CA ALA A 185 -31.84 -11.10 -24.55
C ALA A 185 -30.66 -10.49 -23.79
N THR A 186 -30.19 -9.36 -24.27
CA THR A 186 -29.19 -8.52 -23.62
C THR A 186 -29.72 -7.12 -23.46
N VAL A 187 -29.39 -6.47 -22.34
CA VAL A 187 -29.68 -5.05 -22.11
C VAL A 187 -28.44 -4.38 -21.55
N THR A 188 -28.16 -3.18 -22.00
CA THR A 188 -26.98 -2.40 -21.57
C THR A 188 -27.40 -1.02 -21.10
N GLY A 189 -26.77 -0.52 -20.04
CA GLY A 189 -27.02 0.82 -19.54
C GLY A 189 -28.15 0.89 -18.52
N GLY A 190 -28.64 2.12 -18.32
CA GLY A 190 -29.60 2.43 -17.26
C GLY A 190 -28.92 2.82 -15.95
N THR A 191 -29.77 3.11 -14.95
CA THR A 191 -29.33 3.62 -13.65
C THR A 191 -29.49 2.62 -12.51
N TYR A 192 -30.11 1.46 -12.79
CA TYR A 192 -30.24 0.38 -11.83
C TYR A 192 -28.96 -0.46 -11.77
N GLY A 193 -28.65 -0.93 -10.59
CA GLY A 193 -27.52 -1.84 -10.35
C GLY A 193 -26.76 -1.47 -9.08
N TRP A 194 -25.79 -2.29 -8.76
CA TRP A 194 -24.87 -2.07 -7.65
C TRP A 194 -23.57 -1.46 -8.20
N SER A 195 -23.02 -0.50 -7.47
CA SER A 195 -21.72 0.09 -7.75
C SER A 195 -21.04 0.44 -6.44
N ILE A 196 -19.80 -0.01 -6.28
CA ILE A 196 -19.02 0.26 -5.09
C ILE A 196 -18.72 1.77 -4.96
N ASP A 197 -18.76 2.27 -3.73
CA ASP A 197 -18.17 3.55 -3.34
C ASP A 197 -16.72 3.30 -2.90
N GLU A 198 -15.82 3.27 -3.87
CA GLU A 198 -14.41 2.93 -3.66
C GLU A 198 -13.73 3.84 -2.63
N ASP A 199 -14.03 5.15 -2.66
CA ASP A 199 -13.40 6.13 -1.76
C ASP A 199 -13.82 5.90 -0.31
N THR A 200 -15.12 5.70 -0.08
CA THR A 200 -15.65 5.40 1.25
C THR A 200 -15.15 4.04 1.74
N GLU A 201 -15.18 3.02 0.88
CA GLU A 201 -14.75 1.68 1.29
C GLU A 201 -13.24 1.60 1.55
N LEU A 202 -12.43 2.34 0.81
CA LEU A 202 -10.99 2.44 1.06
C LEU A 202 -10.71 2.91 2.50
N VAL A 203 -11.40 3.95 2.95
CA VAL A 203 -11.26 4.46 4.32
C VAL A 203 -11.73 3.44 5.36
N ASN A 204 -12.88 2.79 5.10
CA ASN A 204 -13.41 1.75 5.97
C ASN A 204 -12.46 0.57 6.10
N LEU A 205 -11.90 0.10 4.98
CA LEU A 205 -10.96 -1.02 4.96
C LEU A 205 -9.65 -0.67 5.68
N GLN A 206 -9.11 0.52 5.44
CA GLN A 206 -7.92 1.00 6.17
C GLN A 206 -8.15 0.99 7.68
N ASN A 207 -9.28 1.51 8.13
CA ASN A 207 -9.63 1.52 9.56
C ASN A 207 -9.77 0.10 10.13
N SER A 208 -10.43 -0.80 9.40
CA SER A 208 -10.57 -2.20 9.81
C SER A 208 -9.21 -2.90 9.94
N ILE A 209 -8.28 -2.67 8.99
CA ILE A 209 -6.92 -3.22 9.04
C ILE A 209 -6.16 -2.65 10.25
N LEU A 210 -6.14 -1.34 10.44
CA LEU A 210 -5.41 -0.68 11.55
C LEU A 210 -5.94 -1.10 12.93
N ASN A 211 -7.21 -1.46 13.00
CA ASN A 211 -7.82 -1.98 14.24
C ASN A 211 -7.62 -3.49 14.43
N GLY A 212 -7.21 -4.22 13.40
CA GLY A 212 -7.09 -5.69 13.44
C GLY A 212 -8.46 -6.37 13.46
N GLU A 213 -9.46 -5.80 12.77
CA GLU A 213 -10.84 -6.31 12.79
C GLU A 213 -11.01 -7.61 12.02
N VAL A 214 -11.87 -8.48 12.54
CA VAL A 214 -12.37 -9.68 11.85
C VAL A 214 -13.87 -9.50 11.66
N VAL A 215 -14.29 -9.20 10.42
CA VAL A 215 -15.67 -8.81 10.13
C VAL A 215 -16.11 -9.31 8.76
N THR A 216 -17.43 -9.64 8.66
CA THR A 216 -18.11 -9.85 7.39
C THR A 216 -19.11 -8.69 7.21
N ARG A 217 -18.99 -7.95 6.13
CA ARG A 217 -19.85 -6.82 5.82
C ARG A 217 -19.94 -6.54 4.33
N GLU A 218 -21.01 -5.92 3.89
CA GLU A 218 -21.10 -5.33 2.56
C GLU A 218 -20.07 -4.22 2.40
N PRO A 219 -19.43 -4.07 1.23
CA PRO A 219 -18.65 -2.88 0.94
C PRO A 219 -19.57 -1.65 0.89
N ALA A 220 -19.04 -0.47 1.12
CA ALA A 220 -19.76 0.77 0.86
C ALA A 220 -20.15 0.86 -0.61
N TYR A 221 -21.38 1.29 -0.89
CA TYR A 221 -21.90 1.44 -2.23
C TYR A 221 -22.72 2.71 -2.37
N TYR A 222 -22.91 3.19 -3.60
CA TYR A 222 -23.69 4.39 -3.85
C TYR A 222 -25.17 4.16 -3.55
N ALA A 223 -25.82 5.16 -2.95
CA ALA A 223 -27.23 5.10 -2.59
C ALA A 223 -28.12 4.82 -3.82
N GLY A 224 -29.06 3.89 -3.69
CA GLY A 224 -30.01 3.49 -4.74
C GLY A 224 -29.62 2.23 -5.51
N GLY A 225 -28.48 1.62 -5.22
CA GLY A 225 -27.99 0.44 -5.88
C GLY A 225 -28.13 -0.85 -5.09
N THR A 226 -29.33 -1.24 -4.67
CA THR A 226 -29.54 -2.60 -4.11
C THR A 226 -29.83 -3.56 -5.25
N ALA A 227 -28.79 -4.14 -5.82
CA ALA A 227 -28.93 -5.27 -6.74
C ALA A 227 -29.22 -6.55 -5.95
N ALA A 228 -30.05 -7.45 -6.54
CA ALA A 228 -30.30 -8.77 -5.95
C ALA A 228 -29.10 -9.72 -6.11
N ALA A 229 -28.16 -9.38 -6.99
CA ALA A 229 -26.94 -10.11 -7.28
C ALA A 229 -25.90 -9.17 -7.91
N HIS A 230 -24.62 -9.58 -7.93
CA HIS A 230 -23.53 -8.80 -8.52
C HIS A 230 -23.15 -9.29 -9.93
N SER A 231 -24.07 -9.93 -10.63
CA SER A 231 -23.88 -10.39 -12.03
C SER A 231 -25.18 -10.82 -12.66
N GLY A 232 -25.22 -10.86 -13.98
CA GLY A 232 -26.36 -11.37 -14.74
C GLY A 232 -27.65 -10.58 -14.48
N GLN A 233 -28.76 -11.27 -14.24
CA GLN A 233 -30.04 -10.67 -13.89
C GLN A 233 -30.03 -10.22 -12.42
N ASP A 234 -29.62 -8.98 -12.16
CA ASP A 234 -29.41 -8.41 -10.84
C ASP A 234 -30.66 -7.70 -10.25
N TRP A 235 -31.79 -7.64 -10.99
CA TRP A 235 -33.00 -6.96 -10.57
C TRP A 235 -34.05 -7.84 -9.86
N GLY A 236 -33.67 -9.10 -9.57
CA GLY A 236 -34.53 -10.03 -8.84
C GLY A 236 -35.74 -10.54 -9.64
N ASN A 237 -36.80 -10.98 -8.93
CA ASN A 237 -37.91 -11.72 -9.51
C ASN A 237 -39.19 -10.89 -9.70
N THR A 238 -39.12 -9.56 -9.45
CA THR A 238 -40.29 -8.66 -9.63
C THR A 238 -39.88 -7.44 -10.42
N TYR A 239 -40.30 -7.36 -11.67
CA TYR A 239 -39.89 -6.32 -12.61
C TYR A 239 -40.90 -6.15 -13.74
N ALA A 240 -40.83 -5.04 -14.46
CA ALA A 240 -41.48 -4.84 -15.73
C ALA A 240 -40.44 -4.90 -16.85
N GLU A 241 -40.72 -5.63 -17.90
CA GLU A 241 -39.88 -5.73 -19.10
C GLU A 241 -40.64 -5.21 -20.30
N VAL A 242 -39.95 -4.42 -21.14
CA VAL A 242 -40.51 -3.88 -22.38
C VAL A 242 -39.61 -4.32 -23.54
N ASP A 243 -40.10 -5.18 -24.40
CA ASP A 243 -39.50 -5.45 -25.69
C ASP A 243 -39.88 -4.37 -26.68
N MET A 244 -38.95 -3.42 -26.90
CA MET A 244 -39.19 -2.29 -27.79
C MET A 244 -39.32 -2.70 -29.24
N SER A 245 -38.72 -3.85 -29.63
CA SER A 245 -38.85 -4.37 -31.00
C SER A 245 -40.20 -5.02 -31.24
N ALA A 246 -40.71 -5.75 -30.26
CA ALA A 246 -42.00 -6.39 -30.32
C ALA A 246 -43.13 -5.43 -29.91
N GLN A 247 -42.82 -4.25 -29.35
CA GLN A 247 -43.81 -3.33 -28.76
C GLN A 247 -44.70 -4.04 -27.74
N HIS A 248 -44.12 -4.86 -26.87
CA HIS A 248 -44.81 -5.70 -25.92
C HIS A 248 -44.20 -5.54 -24.52
N MET A 249 -45.01 -5.62 -23.47
CA MET A 249 -44.58 -5.49 -22.08
C MET A 249 -45.04 -6.68 -21.26
N TRP A 250 -44.22 -7.13 -20.36
CA TRP A 250 -44.54 -8.08 -19.30
C TRP A 250 -44.34 -7.42 -17.94
N TYR A 251 -45.25 -7.69 -17.01
CA TYR A 251 -44.99 -7.47 -15.58
C TYR A 251 -44.86 -8.81 -14.89
N VAL A 252 -43.69 -9.01 -14.33
CA VAL A 252 -43.31 -10.23 -13.61
C VAL A 252 -43.39 -9.94 -12.11
N GLN A 253 -44.05 -10.77 -11.35
CA GLN A 253 -44.10 -10.71 -9.90
C GLN A 253 -43.75 -12.06 -9.31
N ASN A 254 -42.74 -12.10 -8.43
CA ASN A 254 -42.23 -13.34 -7.84
C ASN A 254 -41.88 -14.42 -8.89
N GLY A 255 -41.32 -14.01 -10.01
CA GLY A 255 -40.91 -14.90 -11.10
C GLY A 255 -42.06 -15.38 -12.00
N GLN A 256 -43.27 -14.87 -11.83
CA GLN A 256 -44.42 -15.24 -12.66
C GLN A 256 -44.97 -14.03 -13.42
N VAL A 257 -45.30 -14.20 -14.68
CA VAL A 257 -45.97 -13.19 -15.49
C VAL A 257 -47.41 -13.02 -14.96
N VAL A 258 -47.68 -11.85 -14.42
CA VAL A 258 -49.06 -11.50 -13.88
C VAL A 258 -49.80 -10.56 -14.78
N LEU A 259 -49.11 -9.89 -15.70
CA LEU A 259 -49.71 -9.01 -16.71
C LEU A 259 -48.81 -9.02 -17.97
N GLU A 260 -49.42 -9.09 -19.13
CA GLU A 260 -48.79 -8.80 -20.41
C GLU A 260 -49.72 -7.95 -21.29
N THR A 261 -49.14 -7.06 -22.10
CA THR A 261 -49.93 -6.19 -22.98
C THR A 261 -49.06 -5.58 -24.07
N ASP A 262 -49.65 -5.25 -25.18
CA ASP A 262 -48.97 -4.44 -26.20
C ASP A 262 -48.82 -3.00 -25.71
N VAL A 263 -47.72 -2.38 -26.06
CA VAL A 263 -47.35 -1.02 -25.70
C VAL A 263 -46.86 -0.26 -26.92
N VAL A 264 -46.83 1.04 -26.85
CA VAL A 264 -46.19 1.90 -27.84
C VAL A 264 -45.05 2.64 -27.14
N THR A 265 -43.82 2.38 -27.61
CA THR A 265 -42.66 3.08 -27.16
C THR A 265 -42.42 4.41 -27.90
N GLY A 266 -41.49 5.21 -27.43
CA GLY A 266 -41.18 6.51 -28.03
C GLY A 266 -40.76 6.38 -29.50
N GLU A 267 -41.08 7.42 -30.28
CA GLU A 267 -40.67 7.54 -31.69
C GLU A 267 -39.14 7.41 -31.80
N PRO A 268 -38.59 6.64 -32.80
CA PRO A 268 -37.16 6.39 -32.90
C PRO A 268 -36.36 7.60 -33.45
N ILE A 269 -36.55 8.74 -32.80
CA ILE A 269 -35.75 9.96 -33.04
C ILE A 269 -35.06 10.39 -31.75
N PRO A 270 -33.87 11.02 -31.79
CA PRO A 270 -33.06 11.29 -30.60
C PRO A 270 -33.77 11.97 -29.44
N SER A 271 -34.76 12.79 -29.74
CA SER A 271 -35.53 13.56 -28.72
C SER A 271 -36.71 12.79 -28.08
N LYS A 272 -37.08 11.63 -28.63
CA LYS A 272 -38.29 10.89 -28.19
C LYS A 272 -38.05 9.39 -27.99
N ILE A 273 -36.90 8.87 -28.40
CA ILE A 273 -36.58 7.45 -28.27
C ILE A 273 -36.66 7.01 -26.82
N THR A 274 -37.34 5.89 -26.57
CA THR A 274 -37.30 5.24 -25.27
C THR A 274 -35.88 4.69 -25.05
N PRO A 275 -35.18 5.10 -23.98
CA PRO A 275 -33.80 4.64 -23.76
C PRO A 275 -33.78 3.17 -23.36
N GLU A 276 -32.83 2.42 -23.91
CA GLU A 276 -32.49 1.09 -23.44
C GLU A 276 -31.82 1.16 -22.08
N GLY A 277 -31.97 0.12 -21.27
CA GLY A 277 -31.31 0.02 -19.97
C GLY A 277 -32.18 -0.57 -18.89
N VAL A 278 -31.57 -0.74 -17.72
CA VAL A 278 -32.27 -1.17 -16.51
C VAL A 278 -32.41 0.01 -15.57
N TYR A 279 -33.64 0.25 -15.11
CA TYR A 279 -34.00 1.43 -14.31
C TYR A 279 -34.78 1.03 -13.08
N SER A 280 -34.68 1.80 -12.01
CA SER A 280 -35.57 1.70 -10.85
C SER A 280 -36.87 2.39 -11.10
N LEU A 281 -37.96 1.78 -10.63
CA LEU A 281 -39.28 2.45 -10.65
C LEU A 281 -39.26 3.61 -9.65
N MET A 282 -39.32 4.85 -10.15
CA MET A 282 -39.21 6.06 -9.34
C MET A 282 -40.52 6.40 -8.58
N TRP A 283 -41.69 6.26 -9.23
CA TRP A 283 -42.98 6.49 -8.61
C TRP A 283 -44.06 5.74 -9.35
N LYS A 284 -45.23 5.61 -8.69
CA LYS A 284 -46.46 5.10 -9.27
C LYS A 284 -47.50 6.21 -9.24
N GLN A 285 -48.17 6.47 -10.38
CA GLN A 285 -49.25 7.41 -10.48
C GLN A 285 -50.53 6.63 -10.83
N PRO A 286 -51.53 6.54 -9.90
CA PRO A 286 -52.70 5.69 -10.13
C PRO A 286 -53.67 6.24 -11.18
N ASN A 287 -53.60 7.54 -11.46
CA ASN A 287 -54.43 8.18 -12.50
C ASN A 287 -53.54 9.13 -13.30
N SER A 288 -53.12 8.73 -14.50
CA SER A 288 -52.54 9.64 -15.47
C SER A 288 -53.65 10.19 -16.37
N VAL A 289 -53.79 11.50 -16.45
CA VAL A 289 -54.68 12.19 -17.39
C VAL A 289 -53.85 12.52 -18.62
#